data_84e27f15ccfc97a708c81d410222d795
#
_entry.id   84e27f15ccfc97a708c81d410222d795
#
_cell.length_a   1.000
_cell.length_b   1.000
_cell.length_c   1.000
_cell.angle_alpha   90.00
_cell.angle_beta   90.00
_cell.angle_gamma   90.00
#
_symmetry.space_group_name_H-M   'P 1'
#
loop_
_entity.id
_entity.type
_entity.pdbx_description
1 polymer ?
#
loop_
_entity_poly.entity_id
_entity_poly.type
_entity_poly.pdbx_seq_one_letter_code
_entity_poly.pdbx_strand_id
1 'polypeptide(L)'
;KLFFGEFGVFSMTITYLLFLLLPLVIAFYFVMAILEDSGYLPRLATMMDRSLSRIGLNGRAVIPILLGFGCVTMATITTRILGSEREKTIATAILQFVIPCSAQLAVIAVLAGTAGPQAMLVYATVIVAMMITVSTVLHKMLPGQSTPLLIDLPMMRVPRIDNILKKTWYRSTGFMKEAALWFFIGALGVGILEITGLLAVFTNFLEPLTVNWLKLPSEASVAFVMGTVRRDFGAAGLFDLSLTP
;
A
#
# COMPACT_ATOMS: atom_id res chain seq x y z
N LYS A 1 28.95 -8.37 -10.71
CA LYS A 1 28.35 -8.22 -9.35
C LYS A 1 26.99 -7.54 -9.39
N LEU A 2 26.75 -6.54 -10.26
CA LEU A 2 25.47 -5.83 -10.39
C LEU A 2 24.30 -6.74 -10.83
N PHE A 3 24.56 -7.73 -11.69
CA PHE A 3 23.51 -8.60 -12.25
C PHE A 3 23.35 -9.94 -11.51
N PHE A 4 24.41 -10.51 -10.94
CA PHE A 4 24.46 -11.87 -10.37
C PHE A 4 25.12 -11.95 -8.98
N GLY A 5 25.02 -10.93 -8.12
CA GLY A 5 25.45 -10.98 -6.72
C GLY A 5 24.29 -11.26 -5.76
N GLU A 6 24.56 -11.40 -4.44
CA GLU A 6 23.52 -11.50 -3.41
C GLU A 6 22.56 -10.28 -3.42
N PHE A 7 23.05 -9.12 -3.84
CA PHE A 7 22.29 -7.89 -4.15
C PHE A 7 22.15 -7.65 -5.66
N GLY A 8 22.29 -8.69 -6.51
CA GLY A 8 22.14 -8.56 -7.97
C GLY A 8 20.71 -8.20 -8.34
N VAL A 9 20.54 -7.17 -9.18
CA VAL A 9 19.23 -6.70 -9.68
C VAL A 9 18.37 -7.85 -10.18
N PHE A 10 18.95 -8.81 -10.87
CA PHE A 10 18.23 -9.96 -11.43
C PHE A 10 17.84 -10.99 -10.37
N SER A 11 18.76 -11.35 -9.47
CA SER A 11 18.53 -12.32 -8.41
C SER A 11 17.48 -11.81 -7.43
N MET A 12 17.61 -10.57 -6.99
CA MET A 12 16.68 -9.93 -6.06
C MET A 12 15.29 -9.77 -6.67
N THR A 13 15.21 -9.34 -7.94
CA THR A 13 13.92 -9.15 -8.62
C THR A 13 13.19 -10.48 -8.82
N ILE A 14 13.86 -11.53 -9.31
CA ILE A 14 13.22 -12.82 -9.59
C ILE A 14 12.81 -13.51 -8.29
N THR A 15 13.70 -13.56 -7.30
CA THR A 15 13.40 -14.20 -6.01
C THR A 15 12.24 -13.51 -5.31
N TYR A 16 12.27 -12.19 -5.23
CA TYR A 16 11.19 -11.43 -4.58
C TYR A 16 9.86 -11.55 -5.32
N LEU A 17 9.86 -11.43 -6.66
CA LEU A 17 8.64 -11.52 -7.48
C LEU A 17 8.01 -12.91 -7.44
N LEU A 18 8.81 -13.98 -7.60
CA LEU A 18 8.28 -15.35 -7.71
C LEU A 18 7.95 -15.97 -6.36
N PHE A 19 8.83 -15.81 -5.36
CA PHE A 19 8.67 -16.53 -4.10
C PHE A 19 7.86 -15.78 -3.06
N LEU A 20 7.89 -14.45 -3.07
CA LEU A 20 7.18 -13.67 -2.05
C LEU A 20 5.94 -12.98 -2.63
N LEU A 21 6.07 -12.29 -3.74
CA LEU A 21 4.99 -11.45 -4.26
C LEU A 21 3.91 -12.27 -4.98
N LEU A 22 4.28 -13.29 -5.74
CA LEU A 22 3.32 -14.10 -6.50
C LEU A 22 2.34 -14.86 -5.61
N PRO A 23 2.74 -15.64 -4.58
CA PRO A 23 1.79 -16.33 -3.73
C PRO A 23 0.90 -15.36 -2.93
N LEU A 24 1.47 -14.23 -2.48
CA LEU A 24 0.72 -13.20 -1.78
C LEU A 24 -0.37 -12.59 -2.68
N VAL A 25 -0.04 -12.27 -3.92
CA VAL A 25 -0.95 -11.69 -4.91
C VAL A 25 -2.06 -12.67 -5.29
N ILE A 26 -1.73 -13.95 -5.50
CA ILE A 26 -2.72 -14.99 -5.80
C ILE A 26 -3.71 -15.13 -4.64
N ALA A 27 -3.21 -15.24 -3.39
CA ALA A 27 -4.05 -15.35 -2.21
C ALA A 27 -4.99 -14.13 -2.06
N PHE A 28 -4.44 -12.94 -2.26
CA PHE A 28 -5.21 -11.70 -2.21
C PHE A 28 -6.31 -11.62 -3.27
N TYR A 29 -5.99 -11.92 -4.55
CA TYR A 29 -7.01 -11.92 -5.61
C TYR A 29 -8.05 -13.01 -5.45
N PHE A 30 -7.67 -14.14 -4.88
CA PHE A 30 -8.60 -15.23 -4.59
C PHE A 30 -9.66 -14.78 -3.57
N VAL A 31 -9.24 -14.20 -2.44
CA VAL A 31 -10.17 -13.64 -1.44
C VAL A 31 -11.02 -12.53 -2.05
N MET A 32 -10.41 -11.66 -2.84
CA MET A 32 -11.09 -10.56 -3.50
C MET A 32 -12.15 -11.02 -4.49
N ALA A 33 -11.86 -12.05 -5.29
CA ALA A 33 -12.79 -12.61 -6.24
C ALA A 33 -14.01 -13.24 -5.54
N ILE A 34 -13.81 -13.84 -4.35
CA ILE A 34 -14.91 -14.35 -3.52
C ILE A 34 -15.81 -13.21 -3.04
N LEU A 35 -15.24 -12.13 -2.53
CA LEU A 35 -15.98 -10.97 -2.03
C LEU A 35 -16.74 -10.25 -3.15
N GLU A 36 -16.14 -10.17 -4.33
CA GLU A 36 -16.75 -9.56 -5.51
C GLU A 36 -17.92 -10.41 -6.05
N ASP A 37 -17.71 -11.73 -6.21
CA ASP A 37 -18.72 -12.64 -6.75
C ASP A 37 -19.90 -12.88 -5.78
N SER A 38 -19.67 -12.75 -4.46
CA SER A 38 -20.74 -12.88 -3.45
C SER A 38 -21.71 -11.69 -3.44
N GLY A 39 -21.37 -10.56 -4.09
CA GLY A 39 -22.15 -9.34 -4.05
C GLY A 39 -22.04 -8.56 -2.72
N TYR A 40 -21.03 -8.86 -1.90
CA TYR A 40 -20.80 -8.20 -0.62
C TYR A 40 -20.33 -6.76 -0.79
N LEU A 41 -19.43 -6.51 -1.75
CA LEU A 41 -18.81 -5.19 -1.96
C LEU A 41 -19.84 -4.07 -2.28
N PRO A 42 -20.85 -4.26 -3.15
CA PRO A 42 -21.85 -3.23 -3.40
C PRO A 42 -22.67 -2.87 -2.16
N ARG A 43 -22.98 -3.84 -1.31
CA ARG A 43 -23.70 -3.60 -0.06
C ARG A 43 -22.89 -2.81 0.95
N LEU A 44 -21.60 -3.14 1.06
CA LEU A 44 -20.69 -2.40 1.90
C LEU A 44 -20.54 -0.94 1.41
N ALA A 45 -20.48 -0.75 0.09
CA ALA A 45 -20.45 0.58 -0.52
C ALA A 45 -21.67 1.43 -0.13
N THR A 46 -22.87 0.87 -0.14
CA THR A 46 -24.08 1.60 0.27
C THR A 46 -24.14 1.90 1.76
N MET A 47 -23.66 1.00 2.61
CA MET A 47 -23.60 1.23 4.06
C MET A 47 -22.63 2.36 4.43
N MET A 48 -21.49 2.42 3.75
CA MET A 48 -20.44 3.39 4.04
C MET A 48 -20.60 4.73 3.30
N ASP A 49 -21.55 4.82 2.35
CA ASP A 49 -21.75 6.00 1.51
C ASP A 49 -21.97 7.28 2.35
N ARG A 50 -22.79 7.21 3.38
CA ARG A 50 -23.08 8.35 4.27
C ARG A 50 -21.83 8.87 4.98
N SER A 51 -20.92 7.99 5.38
CA SER A 51 -19.69 8.36 6.07
C SER A 51 -18.67 8.94 5.09
N LEU A 52 -18.54 8.34 3.92
CA LEU A 52 -17.61 8.77 2.89
C LEU A 52 -18.04 10.07 2.20
N SER A 53 -19.34 10.30 2.05
CA SER A 53 -19.86 11.56 1.49
C SER A 53 -19.46 12.77 2.32
N ARG A 54 -19.28 12.64 3.63
CA ARG A 54 -18.81 13.73 4.52
C ARG A 54 -17.36 14.13 4.22
N ILE A 55 -16.57 13.22 3.72
CA ILE A 55 -15.16 13.46 3.36
C ILE A 55 -14.95 13.68 1.84
N GLY A 56 -16.05 13.88 1.10
CA GLY A 56 -16.02 14.21 -0.32
C GLY A 56 -15.84 13.05 -1.28
N LEU A 57 -16.06 11.83 -0.80
CA LEU A 57 -16.04 10.59 -1.57
C LEU A 57 -17.45 9.97 -1.62
N ASN A 58 -17.74 9.18 -2.65
CA ASN A 58 -18.97 8.37 -2.69
C ASN A 58 -18.72 6.96 -2.15
N GLY A 59 -19.79 6.20 -1.92
CA GLY A 59 -19.69 4.83 -1.39
C GLY A 59 -18.87 3.87 -2.25
N ARG A 60 -18.71 4.11 -3.57
CA ARG A 60 -17.83 3.30 -4.42
C ARG A 60 -16.37 3.35 -4.00
N ALA A 61 -15.96 4.42 -3.33
CA ALA A 61 -14.59 4.57 -2.83
C ALA A 61 -14.24 3.56 -1.71
N VAL A 62 -15.22 2.94 -1.07
CA VAL A 62 -15.00 1.85 -0.11
C VAL A 62 -14.22 0.71 -0.75
N ILE A 63 -14.50 0.39 -2.02
CA ILE A 63 -13.85 -0.73 -2.71
C ILE A 63 -12.34 -0.52 -2.80
N PRO A 64 -11.81 0.56 -3.41
CA PRO A 64 -10.38 0.81 -3.42
C PRO A 64 -9.78 1.02 -2.02
N ILE A 65 -10.50 1.61 -1.08
CA ILE A 65 -10.01 1.80 0.29
C ILE A 65 -9.78 0.46 1.00
N LEU A 66 -10.73 -0.46 0.94
CA LEU A 66 -10.56 -1.80 1.51
C LEU A 66 -9.44 -2.59 0.83
N LEU A 67 -9.36 -2.49 -0.50
CA LEU A 67 -8.26 -3.09 -1.26
C LEU A 67 -6.91 -2.53 -0.84
N GLY A 68 -6.85 -1.26 -0.45
CA GLY A 68 -5.65 -0.58 -0.01
C GLY A 68 -4.98 -1.22 1.21
N PHE A 69 -5.76 -1.74 2.15
CA PHE A 69 -5.23 -2.51 3.29
C PHE A 69 -4.54 -3.82 2.87
N GLY A 70 -4.91 -4.37 1.73
CA GLY A 70 -4.18 -5.50 1.13
C GLY A 70 -3.01 -5.01 0.27
N CYS A 71 -3.32 -4.34 -0.83
CA CYS A 71 -2.32 -3.86 -1.80
C CYS A 71 -2.70 -2.47 -2.34
N VAL A 72 -1.95 -1.46 -1.95
CA VAL A 72 -2.18 -0.06 -2.35
C VAL A 72 -2.09 0.12 -3.87
N THR A 73 -1.18 -0.57 -4.54
CA THR A 73 -1.03 -0.50 -6.02
C THR A 73 -2.30 -0.94 -6.73
N MET A 74 -2.88 -2.07 -6.29
CA MET A 74 -4.14 -2.57 -6.83
C MET A 74 -5.32 -1.67 -6.50
N ALA A 75 -5.35 -1.16 -5.28
CA ALA A 75 -6.34 -0.19 -4.86
C ALA A 75 -6.32 1.06 -5.75
N THR A 76 -5.13 1.58 -6.06
CA THR A 76 -4.96 2.74 -6.94
C THR A 76 -5.47 2.45 -8.37
N ILE A 77 -5.22 1.28 -8.92
CA ILE A 77 -5.77 0.89 -10.23
C ILE A 77 -7.30 0.82 -10.17
N THR A 78 -7.84 0.32 -9.06
CA THR A 78 -9.29 0.20 -8.87
C THR A 78 -9.98 1.55 -8.69
N THR A 79 -9.27 2.63 -8.33
CA THR A 79 -9.88 3.98 -8.27
C THR A 79 -10.48 4.43 -9.59
N ARG A 80 -10.12 3.80 -10.70
CA ARG A 80 -10.71 4.06 -12.04
C ARG A 80 -12.22 3.82 -12.09
N ILE A 81 -12.78 3.05 -11.16
CA ILE A 81 -14.24 2.85 -11.06
C ILE A 81 -15.00 4.07 -10.51
N LEU A 82 -14.27 5.04 -9.92
CA LEU A 82 -14.86 6.27 -9.40
C LEU A 82 -15.28 7.20 -10.55
N GLY A 83 -16.41 7.87 -10.36
CA GLY A 83 -17.08 8.62 -11.43
C GLY A 83 -16.40 9.94 -11.80
N SER A 84 -15.68 10.58 -10.87
CA SER A 84 -15.05 11.89 -11.11
C SER A 84 -13.54 11.86 -10.88
N GLU A 85 -12.80 12.68 -11.61
CA GLU A 85 -11.35 12.85 -11.44
C GLU A 85 -11.00 13.36 -10.04
N ARG A 86 -11.88 14.18 -9.47
CA ARG A 86 -11.77 14.66 -8.10
C ARG A 86 -11.77 13.51 -7.09
N GLU A 87 -12.76 12.61 -7.18
CA GLU A 87 -12.86 11.45 -6.30
C GLU A 87 -11.67 10.50 -6.47
N LYS A 88 -11.19 10.30 -7.70
CA LYS A 88 -9.98 9.51 -7.99
C LYS A 88 -8.76 10.10 -7.30
N THR A 89 -8.58 11.42 -7.39
CA THR A 89 -7.44 12.11 -6.78
C THR A 89 -7.49 12.02 -5.26
N ILE A 90 -8.65 12.26 -4.63
CA ILE A 90 -8.83 12.15 -3.18
C ILE A 90 -8.58 10.71 -2.72
N ALA A 91 -9.19 9.73 -3.38
CA ALA A 91 -9.02 8.31 -3.04
C ALA A 91 -7.56 7.87 -3.20
N THR A 92 -6.90 8.27 -4.29
CA THR A 92 -5.48 7.94 -4.51
C THR A 92 -4.58 8.57 -3.47
N ALA A 93 -4.84 9.82 -3.07
CA ALA A 93 -4.08 10.48 -2.01
C ALA A 93 -4.25 9.76 -0.67
N ILE A 94 -5.48 9.38 -0.30
CA ILE A 94 -5.73 8.62 0.93
C ILE A 94 -4.99 7.28 0.88
N LEU A 95 -5.05 6.57 -0.23
CA LEU A 95 -4.37 5.28 -0.42
C LEU A 95 -2.84 5.42 -0.29
N GLN A 96 -2.27 6.48 -0.84
CA GLN A 96 -0.82 6.66 -0.86
C GLN A 96 -0.26 7.19 0.46
N PHE A 97 -0.97 8.08 1.15
CA PHE A 97 -0.44 8.76 2.33
C PHE A 97 -0.92 8.15 3.65
N VAL A 98 -2.10 7.53 3.67
CA VAL A 98 -2.76 7.15 4.92
C VAL A 98 -2.85 5.64 5.11
N ILE A 99 -3.23 4.90 4.06
CA ILE A 99 -3.53 3.48 4.21
C ILE A 99 -2.26 2.64 4.16
N PRO A 100 -1.94 1.92 5.26
CA PRO A 100 -0.83 0.97 5.26
C PRO A 100 -1.22 -0.29 4.48
N CYS A 101 -0.31 -0.81 3.66
CA CYS A 101 -0.51 -2.10 2.99
C CYS A 101 -0.32 -3.28 3.97
N SER A 102 -0.66 -4.48 3.54
CA SER A 102 -0.56 -5.69 4.38
C SER A 102 0.87 -5.95 4.89
N ALA A 103 1.90 -5.68 4.08
CA ALA A 103 3.29 -5.81 4.48
C ALA A 103 3.66 -4.82 5.60
N GLN A 104 3.22 -3.56 5.47
CA GLN A 104 3.41 -2.56 6.53
C GLN A 104 2.65 -2.92 7.80
N LEU A 105 1.39 -3.41 7.67
CA LEU A 105 0.61 -3.86 8.83
C LEU A 105 1.28 -5.00 9.57
N ALA A 106 1.93 -5.94 8.87
CA ALA A 106 2.67 -7.03 9.50
C ALA A 106 3.83 -6.50 10.35
N VAL A 107 4.64 -5.57 9.81
CA VAL A 107 5.74 -4.96 10.56
C VAL A 107 5.22 -4.15 11.75
N ILE A 108 4.17 -3.34 11.55
CA ILE A 108 3.54 -2.56 12.62
C ILE A 108 3.00 -3.45 13.72
N ALA A 109 2.39 -4.60 13.37
CA ALA A 109 1.88 -5.56 14.35
C ALA A 109 3.00 -6.15 15.21
N VAL A 110 4.15 -6.46 14.62
CA VAL A 110 5.32 -6.97 15.37
C VAL A 110 5.90 -5.88 16.27
N LEU A 111 6.10 -4.66 15.75
CA LEU A 111 6.58 -3.52 16.55
C LEU A 111 5.60 -3.16 17.68
N ALA A 112 4.31 -3.21 17.43
CA ALA A 112 3.28 -2.98 18.44
C ALA A 112 3.24 -4.10 19.50
N GLY A 113 3.59 -5.32 19.12
CA GLY A 113 3.75 -6.45 20.05
C GLY A 113 4.85 -6.21 21.09
N THR A 114 5.94 -5.57 20.68
CA THR A 114 7.05 -5.19 21.59
C THR A 114 6.76 -3.92 22.40
N ALA A 115 6.06 -2.94 21.79
CA ALA A 115 5.77 -1.63 22.42
C ALA A 115 4.49 -1.63 23.28
N GLY A 116 3.68 -2.68 23.22
CA GLY A 116 2.44 -2.82 23.99
C GLY A 116 1.18 -2.26 23.32
N PRO A 117 -0.02 -2.56 23.87
CA PRO A 117 -1.30 -2.22 23.25
C PRO A 117 -1.56 -0.71 23.12
N GLN A 118 -0.91 0.11 23.95
CA GLN A 118 -1.02 1.57 23.87
C GLN A 118 -0.44 2.13 22.57
N ALA A 119 0.66 1.56 22.07
CA ALA A 119 1.26 1.96 20.79
C ALA A 119 0.30 1.71 19.61
N MET A 120 -0.43 0.61 19.64
CA MET A 120 -1.42 0.29 18.63
C MET A 120 -2.59 1.28 18.61
N LEU A 121 -3.06 1.72 19.77
CA LEU A 121 -4.11 2.74 19.90
C LEU A 121 -3.64 4.10 19.39
N VAL A 122 -2.44 4.51 19.73
CA VAL A 122 -1.82 5.76 19.22
C VAL A 122 -1.70 5.71 17.72
N TYR A 123 -1.18 4.61 17.17
CA TYR A 123 -1.06 4.42 15.73
C TYR A 123 -2.40 4.49 15.01
N ALA A 124 -3.42 3.78 15.49
CA ALA A 124 -4.77 3.81 14.94
C ALA A 124 -5.36 5.23 14.96
N THR A 125 -5.18 5.95 16.07
CA THR A 125 -5.66 7.33 16.22
C THR A 125 -4.98 8.27 15.23
N VAL A 126 -3.66 8.14 15.04
CA VAL A 126 -2.88 8.94 14.08
C VAL A 126 -3.35 8.68 12.65
N ILE A 127 -3.57 7.41 12.27
CA ILE A 127 -4.07 7.09 10.93
C ILE A 127 -5.45 7.69 10.68
N VAL A 128 -6.37 7.57 11.64
CA VAL A 128 -7.71 8.15 11.51
C VAL A 128 -7.64 9.68 11.42
N ALA A 129 -6.83 10.32 12.24
CA ALA A 129 -6.60 11.76 12.19
C ALA A 129 -6.02 12.21 10.84
N MET A 130 -5.02 11.49 10.33
CA MET A 130 -4.43 11.74 9.00
C MET A 130 -5.46 11.55 7.88
N MET A 131 -6.28 10.51 7.96
CA MET A 131 -7.34 10.26 6.97
C MET A 131 -8.33 11.44 6.91
N ILE A 132 -8.79 11.91 8.06
CA ILE A 132 -9.71 13.05 8.15
C ILE A 132 -9.03 14.32 7.64
N THR A 133 -7.79 14.58 8.04
CA THR A 133 -7.05 15.78 7.66
C THR A 133 -6.77 15.83 6.16
N VAL A 134 -6.17 14.80 5.60
CA VAL A 134 -5.87 14.71 4.16
C VAL A 134 -7.13 14.83 3.34
N SER A 135 -8.18 14.10 3.72
CA SER A 135 -9.45 14.14 3.02
C SER A 135 -10.12 15.51 3.08
N THR A 136 -10.12 16.15 4.24
CA THR A 136 -10.72 17.49 4.42
C THR A 136 -9.95 18.56 3.64
N VAL A 137 -8.63 18.51 3.67
CA VAL A 137 -7.78 19.45 2.93
C VAL A 137 -8.01 19.30 1.42
N LEU A 138 -7.97 18.06 0.90
CA LEU A 138 -8.22 17.83 -0.52
C LEU A 138 -9.65 18.18 -0.93
N HIS A 139 -10.64 17.89 -0.07
CA HIS A 139 -12.03 18.26 -0.32
C HIS A 139 -12.21 19.77 -0.49
N LYS A 140 -11.48 20.57 0.28
CA LYS A 140 -11.52 22.05 0.17
C LYS A 140 -10.70 22.57 -1.02
N MET A 141 -9.60 21.91 -1.37
CA MET A 141 -8.73 22.36 -2.46
C MET A 141 -9.26 21.99 -3.85
N LEU A 142 -9.94 20.86 -3.98
CA LEU A 142 -10.46 20.42 -5.28
C LEU A 142 -11.91 20.86 -5.47
N PRO A 143 -12.20 21.71 -6.46
CA PRO A 143 -13.56 22.12 -6.79
C PRO A 143 -14.35 20.94 -7.38
N GLY A 144 -15.64 20.88 -7.13
CA GLY A 144 -16.55 19.86 -7.65
C GLY A 144 -17.42 19.22 -6.56
N GLN A 145 -18.44 18.51 -7.02
CA GLN A 145 -19.36 17.76 -6.15
C GLN A 145 -19.08 16.25 -6.29
N SER A 146 -19.33 15.49 -5.22
CA SER A 146 -19.30 14.04 -5.29
C SER A 146 -20.45 13.53 -6.17
N THR A 147 -20.17 12.55 -7.00
CA THR A 147 -21.22 11.91 -7.81
C THR A 147 -22.17 11.12 -6.91
N PRO A 148 -23.50 11.25 -7.09
CA PRO A 148 -24.43 10.48 -6.29
C PRO A 148 -24.25 8.99 -6.54
N LEU A 149 -24.39 8.20 -5.48
CA LEU A 149 -24.25 6.75 -5.55
C LEU A 149 -25.51 6.15 -6.17
N LEU A 150 -25.41 5.79 -7.45
CA LEU A 150 -26.40 4.97 -8.14
C LEU A 150 -25.83 3.56 -8.30
N ILE A 151 -26.18 2.67 -7.40
CA ILE A 151 -25.78 1.25 -7.47
C ILE A 151 -27.03 0.38 -7.35
N ASP A 152 -27.25 -0.45 -8.35
CA ASP A 152 -28.18 -1.57 -8.24
C ASP A 152 -27.55 -2.62 -7.31
N LEU A 153 -28.28 -2.99 -6.26
CA LEU A 153 -27.84 -4.01 -5.31
C LEU A 153 -28.07 -5.40 -5.91
N PRO A 154 -27.02 -6.09 -6.35
CA PRO A 154 -27.19 -7.45 -6.84
C PRO A 154 -27.63 -8.39 -5.72
N MET A 155 -28.43 -9.41 -6.08
CA MET A 155 -28.77 -10.47 -5.13
C MET A 155 -27.50 -11.20 -4.68
N MET A 156 -27.42 -11.54 -3.40
CA MET A 156 -26.31 -12.38 -2.91
C MET A 156 -26.38 -13.75 -3.61
N ARG A 157 -25.25 -14.13 -4.18
CA ARG A 157 -25.09 -15.41 -4.89
C ARG A 157 -23.97 -16.20 -4.27
N VAL A 158 -24.10 -17.52 -4.30
CA VAL A 158 -22.99 -18.40 -3.96
C VAL A 158 -21.92 -18.24 -5.05
N PRO A 159 -20.68 -17.89 -4.67
CA PRO A 159 -19.60 -17.64 -5.63
C PRO A 159 -19.27 -18.93 -6.42
N ARG A 160 -19.09 -18.80 -7.74
CA ARG A 160 -18.72 -19.93 -8.61
C ARG A 160 -17.19 -20.07 -8.65
N ILE A 161 -16.71 -21.21 -8.23
CA ILE A 161 -15.26 -21.51 -8.12
C ILE A 161 -14.54 -21.30 -9.46
N ASP A 162 -15.14 -21.71 -10.58
CA ASP A 162 -14.56 -21.55 -11.93
C ASP A 162 -14.29 -20.07 -12.27
N ASN A 163 -15.24 -19.19 -11.94
CA ASN A 163 -15.09 -17.76 -12.17
C ASN A 163 -14.01 -17.16 -11.28
N ILE A 164 -13.96 -17.57 -10.02
CA ILE A 164 -12.96 -17.11 -9.05
C ILE A 164 -11.56 -17.46 -9.53
N LEU A 165 -11.33 -18.73 -9.91
CA LEU A 165 -10.03 -19.19 -10.40
C LEU A 165 -9.60 -18.45 -11.67
N LYS A 166 -10.48 -18.29 -12.64
CA LYS A 166 -10.19 -17.56 -13.88
C LYS A 166 -9.87 -16.09 -13.62
N LYS A 167 -10.67 -15.41 -12.80
CA LYS A 167 -10.43 -14.01 -12.41
C LYS A 167 -9.12 -13.85 -11.67
N THR A 168 -8.84 -14.72 -10.70
CA THR A 168 -7.60 -14.70 -9.92
C THR A 168 -6.39 -14.88 -10.82
N TRP A 169 -6.41 -15.89 -11.68
CA TRP A 169 -5.30 -16.15 -12.61
C TRP A 169 -5.04 -14.98 -13.58
N TYR A 170 -6.10 -14.49 -14.22
CA TYR A 170 -5.99 -13.40 -15.18
C TYR A 170 -5.47 -12.11 -14.53
N ARG A 171 -6.01 -11.75 -13.34
CA ARG A 171 -5.59 -10.56 -12.60
C ARG A 171 -4.16 -10.70 -12.05
N SER A 172 -3.80 -11.87 -11.52
CA SER A 172 -2.45 -12.12 -11.00
C SER A 172 -1.39 -12.05 -12.10
N THR A 173 -1.65 -12.66 -13.25
CA THR A 173 -0.71 -12.61 -14.39
C THR A 173 -0.60 -11.21 -14.99
N GLY A 174 -1.70 -10.46 -15.07
CA GLY A 174 -1.70 -9.06 -15.51
C GLY A 174 -0.86 -8.18 -14.60
N PHE A 175 -1.12 -8.26 -13.29
CA PHE A 175 -0.37 -7.53 -12.29
C PHE A 175 1.12 -7.88 -12.30
N MET A 176 1.45 -9.17 -12.42
CA MET A 176 2.83 -9.62 -12.40
C MET A 176 3.64 -9.04 -13.56
N LYS A 177 3.04 -8.94 -14.76
CA LYS A 177 3.69 -8.32 -15.92
C LYS A 177 3.99 -6.84 -15.72
N GLU A 178 3.03 -6.09 -15.18
CA GLU A 178 3.21 -4.67 -14.88
C GLU A 178 4.20 -4.48 -13.72
N ALA A 179 4.06 -5.24 -12.65
CA ALA A 179 4.93 -5.16 -11.49
C ALA A 179 6.37 -5.52 -11.82
N ALA A 180 6.62 -6.54 -12.63
CA ALA A 180 7.97 -6.97 -13.00
C ALA A 180 8.76 -5.85 -13.69
N LEU A 181 8.13 -5.09 -14.58
CA LEU A 181 8.77 -3.98 -15.27
C LEU A 181 9.19 -2.87 -14.30
N TRP A 182 8.26 -2.44 -13.45
CA TRP A 182 8.55 -1.39 -12.47
C TRP A 182 9.52 -1.81 -11.38
N PHE A 183 9.47 -3.09 -10.99
CA PHE A 183 10.44 -3.67 -10.07
C PHE A 183 11.85 -3.69 -10.64
N PHE A 184 11.98 -4.07 -11.89
CA PHE A 184 13.26 -4.10 -12.59
C PHE A 184 13.85 -2.69 -12.72
N ILE A 185 13.03 -1.69 -13.10
CA ILE A 185 13.46 -0.29 -13.18
C ILE A 185 13.86 0.23 -11.80
N GLY A 186 13.08 -0.07 -10.77
CA GLY A 186 13.38 0.32 -9.39
C GLY A 186 14.67 -0.30 -8.84
N ALA A 187 14.87 -1.61 -9.06
CA ALA A 187 16.08 -2.31 -8.64
C ALA A 187 17.32 -1.80 -9.38
N LEU A 188 17.18 -1.46 -10.66
CA LEU A 188 18.25 -0.88 -11.47
C LEU A 188 18.59 0.54 -10.95
N GLY A 189 17.59 1.33 -10.61
CA GLY A 189 17.77 2.66 -10.00
C GLY A 189 18.54 2.58 -8.67
N VAL A 190 18.14 1.70 -7.75
CA VAL A 190 18.82 1.50 -6.47
C VAL A 190 20.25 1.00 -6.68
N GLY A 191 20.47 0.03 -7.60
CA GLY A 191 21.80 -0.47 -7.91
C GLY A 191 22.72 0.61 -8.48
N ILE A 192 22.24 1.54 -9.28
CA ILE A 192 23.00 2.68 -9.78
C ILE A 192 23.34 3.64 -8.64
N LEU A 193 22.37 3.96 -7.76
CA LEU A 193 22.60 4.82 -6.60
C LEU A 193 23.66 4.24 -5.64
N GLU A 194 23.66 2.93 -5.48
CA GLU A 194 24.67 2.23 -4.65
C GLU A 194 26.07 2.33 -5.24
N ILE A 195 26.22 2.09 -6.55
CA ILE A 195 27.52 2.15 -7.23
C ILE A 195 28.07 3.57 -7.31
N THR A 196 27.22 4.56 -7.51
CA THR A 196 27.63 5.97 -7.56
C THR A 196 27.97 6.54 -6.19
N GLY A 197 27.74 5.80 -5.09
CA GLY A 197 27.94 6.27 -3.73
C GLY A 197 26.95 7.37 -3.30
N LEU A 198 25.96 7.66 -4.14
CA LEU A 198 24.97 8.69 -3.86
C LEU A 198 24.08 8.30 -2.66
N LEU A 199 23.92 7.01 -2.46
CA LEU A 199 23.21 6.46 -1.30
C LEU A 199 23.91 6.83 0.02
N ALA A 200 25.25 6.77 0.05
CA ALA A 200 26.04 7.19 1.20
C ALA A 200 25.98 8.71 1.44
N VAL A 201 25.94 9.51 0.39
CA VAL A 201 25.77 10.97 0.51
C VAL A 201 24.39 11.32 1.07
N PHE A 202 23.35 10.61 0.63
CA PHE A 202 21.98 10.82 1.10
C PHE A 202 21.79 10.36 2.56
N THR A 203 22.42 9.25 2.95
CA THR A 203 22.45 8.78 4.35
C THR A 203 23.17 9.78 5.25
N ASN A 204 24.34 10.27 4.86
CA ASN A 204 25.10 11.26 5.63
C ASN A 204 24.35 12.61 5.74
N PHE A 205 23.54 12.97 4.75
CA PHE A 205 22.70 14.17 4.80
C PHE A 205 21.51 14.01 5.75
N LEU A 206 20.92 12.80 5.86
CA LEU A 206 19.82 12.51 6.77
C LEU A 206 20.29 12.16 8.20
N GLU A 207 21.52 11.73 8.38
CA GLU A 207 22.10 11.35 9.67
C GLU A 207 21.96 12.43 10.75
N PRO A 208 22.28 13.72 10.52
CA PRO A 208 22.08 14.75 11.53
C PRO A 208 20.62 14.96 11.90
N LEU A 209 19.69 14.69 10.98
CA LEU A 209 18.27 14.82 11.23
C LEU A 209 17.74 13.65 12.08
N THR A 210 18.18 12.42 11.79
CA THR A 210 17.74 11.20 12.50
C THR A 210 18.39 11.08 13.87
N VAL A 211 19.68 11.40 14.00
CA VAL A 211 20.41 11.28 15.27
C VAL A 211 20.11 12.46 16.21
N ASN A 212 20.13 13.71 15.71
CA ASN A 212 19.97 14.88 16.57
C ASN A 212 18.50 15.17 16.91
N TRP A 213 17.58 14.92 15.98
CA TRP A 213 16.16 15.27 16.17
C TRP A 213 15.31 14.10 16.66
N LEU A 214 15.49 12.91 16.08
CA LEU A 214 14.75 11.71 16.48
C LEU A 214 15.46 10.88 17.57
N LYS A 215 16.75 11.13 17.87
CA LYS A 215 17.55 10.35 18.82
C LYS A 215 17.60 8.85 18.51
N LEU A 216 17.55 8.50 17.22
CA LEU A 216 17.65 7.13 16.73
C LEU A 216 19.11 6.78 16.44
N PRO A 217 19.50 5.49 16.49
CA PRO A 217 20.83 5.06 16.09
C PRO A 217 21.13 5.39 14.62
N SER A 218 22.39 5.60 14.28
CA SER A 218 22.85 5.99 12.94
C SER A 218 22.39 5.03 11.84
N GLU A 219 22.23 3.75 12.17
CA GLU A 219 21.72 2.71 11.28
C GLU A 219 20.27 2.94 10.84
N ALA A 220 19.47 3.63 11.66
CA ALA A 220 18.11 4.02 11.30
C ALA A 220 18.05 4.97 10.08
N SER A 221 19.12 5.75 9.85
CA SER A 221 19.22 6.64 8.68
C SER A 221 19.14 5.85 7.36
N VAL A 222 19.77 4.68 7.32
CA VAL A 222 19.72 3.78 6.16
C VAL A 222 18.29 3.27 5.93
N ALA A 223 17.60 2.89 7.01
CA ALA A 223 16.21 2.44 6.93
C ALA A 223 15.27 3.54 6.40
N PHE A 224 15.50 4.81 6.79
CA PHE A 224 14.74 5.95 6.27
C PHE A 224 15.01 6.19 4.79
N VAL A 225 16.25 6.13 4.33
CA VAL A 225 16.62 6.29 2.92
C VAL A 225 16.02 5.17 2.09
N MET A 226 16.14 3.92 2.54
CA MET A 226 15.55 2.77 1.87
C MET A 226 14.01 2.85 1.86
N GLY A 227 13.41 3.37 2.93
CA GLY A 227 11.97 3.62 3.03
C GLY A 227 11.45 4.69 2.05
N THR A 228 12.30 5.65 1.65
CA THR A 228 11.97 6.65 0.63
C THR A 228 11.88 6.00 -0.76
N VAL A 229 12.73 5.01 -1.03
CA VAL A 229 12.70 4.25 -2.28
C VAL A 229 11.53 3.25 -2.28
N ARG A 230 11.38 2.52 -1.17
CA ARG A 230 10.26 1.58 -0.95
C ARG A 230 9.88 1.52 0.52
N ARG A 231 8.61 1.74 0.80
CA ARG A 231 8.05 1.71 2.17
C ARG A 231 8.36 0.40 2.92
N ASP A 232 8.37 -0.73 2.19
CA ASP A 232 8.58 -2.06 2.76
C ASP A 232 10.01 -2.22 3.30
N PHE A 233 11.01 -1.66 2.60
CA PHE A 233 12.41 -1.72 3.02
C PHE A 233 12.70 -0.84 4.23
N GLY A 234 12.06 0.33 4.35
CA GLY A 234 12.17 1.16 5.52
C GLY A 234 11.64 0.47 6.78
N ALA A 235 10.49 -0.18 6.65
CA ALA A 235 9.88 -0.92 7.74
C ALA A 235 10.71 -2.16 8.14
N ALA A 236 11.24 -2.91 7.17
CA ALA A 236 12.11 -4.08 7.42
C ALA A 236 13.43 -3.66 8.08
N GLY A 237 14.05 -2.54 7.65
CA GLY A 237 15.28 -2.03 8.24
C GLY A 237 15.10 -1.60 9.70
N LEU A 238 13.97 -0.96 10.04
CA LEU A 238 13.65 -0.63 11.43
C LEU A 238 13.39 -1.86 12.29
N PHE A 239 12.87 -2.93 11.70
CA PHE A 239 12.64 -4.19 12.41
C PHE A 239 13.96 -4.90 12.76
N ASP A 240 14.93 -4.89 11.86
CA ASP A 240 16.25 -5.48 12.07
C ASP A 240 16.99 -4.78 13.23
N LEU A 241 16.84 -3.45 13.33
CA LEU A 241 17.36 -2.65 14.45
C LEU A 241 16.71 -2.99 15.80
N SER A 242 15.45 -3.40 15.82
CA SER A 242 14.75 -3.75 17.07
C SER A 242 15.08 -5.15 17.60
N LEU A 243 15.69 -6.00 16.77
CA LEU A 243 16.07 -7.37 17.12
C LEU A 243 17.54 -7.49 17.59
N THR A 244 18.33 -6.46 17.40
CA THR A 244 19.70 -6.40 17.99
C THR A 244 19.62 -5.74 19.37
N PRO A 245 19.74 -6.53 20.47
CA PRO A 245 19.76 -5.99 21.83
C PRO A 245 21.01 -5.14 22.10
#